data_81ca7508068085b32fbf2cbecbd47cba
#
_entry.id   81ca7508068085b32fbf2cbecbd47cba
#
_cell.length_a   1.000
_cell.length_b   1.000
_cell.length_c   1.000
_cell.angle_alpha   90.00
_cell.angle_beta   90.00
_cell.angle_gamma   90.00
#
_symmetry.space_group_name_H-M   'P 1'
#
loop_
_entity.id
_entity.type
_entity.pdbx_description
1 polymer ?
#
loop_
_entity_poly.entity_id
_entity_poly.type
_entity_poly.pdbx_seq_one_letter_code
_entity_poly.pdbx_strand_id
1 'polypeptide(L)'
;MLRNKKILFAFAMLFSSFVNARELEPLADFVHRNPQFMTQLKDSQMLVSRCSALYVVLSVRLNEMQYKKDGDDLIAHLTKASESYELGRLTLSKAGKYDEPSTRFLQKDFAKKYSNITLANWKKDRGIFEDLINEDLKVCEDYAPHYKKLAHNLAKYIGR
;
A
#
# COMPACT_ATOMS: atom_id res chain seq x y z
N MET A 1 -28.01 -14.77 59.12
CA MET A 1 -28.30 -15.15 57.72
C MET A 1 -27.52 -14.26 56.81
N LEU A 2 -26.32 -14.71 56.41
CA LEU A 2 -25.45 -14.04 55.46
C LEU A 2 -25.67 -14.68 54.09
N ARG A 3 -26.21 -13.94 53.13
CA ARG A 3 -26.35 -14.41 51.75
C ARG A 3 -25.29 -13.79 50.84
N ASN A 4 -24.41 -14.65 50.38
CA ASN A 4 -23.39 -14.46 49.37
C ASN A 4 -23.82 -13.58 48.19
N LYS A 5 -23.17 -12.41 48.06
CA LYS A 5 -23.08 -11.62 46.83
C LYS A 5 -21.61 -11.63 46.38
N LYS A 6 -21.14 -12.76 45.99
CA LYS A 6 -19.86 -12.88 45.28
C LYS A 6 -20.14 -13.61 43.97
N ILE A 7 -19.40 -13.20 42.94
CA ILE A 7 -19.37 -13.82 41.63
C ILE A 7 -20.42 -13.29 40.65
N LEU A 8 -20.19 -12.09 40.16
CA LEU A 8 -20.72 -11.64 38.86
C LEU A 8 -19.88 -10.48 38.29
N PHE A 9 -18.56 -10.49 38.51
CA PHE A 9 -17.68 -9.42 38.00
C PHE A 9 -16.47 -9.95 37.23
N ALA A 10 -16.54 -11.13 36.66
CA ALA A 10 -15.37 -11.76 36.06
C ALA A 10 -15.54 -12.15 34.57
N PHE A 11 -16.50 -11.58 33.83
CA PHE A 11 -16.66 -11.99 32.42
C PHE A 11 -16.81 -10.83 31.42
N ALA A 12 -16.47 -9.60 31.80
CA ALA A 12 -16.60 -8.44 30.92
C ALA A 12 -15.26 -7.90 30.37
N MET A 13 -14.16 -8.65 30.46
CA MET A 13 -12.85 -8.17 30.00
C MET A 13 -12.14 -9.13 29.03
N LEU A 14 -12.82 -9.71 28.09
CA LEU A 14 -12.13 -10.50 27.02
C LEU A 14 -12.74 -10.32 25.63
N PHE A 15 -13.45 -9.23 25.38
CA PHE A 15 -13.64 -8.76 24.03
C PHE A 15 -12.75 -7.55 23.75
N SER A 16 -11.45 -7.71 24.00
CA SER A 16 -10.45 -6.95 23.27
C SER A 16 -10.68 -7.33 21.80
N SER A 17 -11.42 -6.50 21.13
CA SER A 17 -11.59 -6.54 19.69
C SER A 17 -10.20 -6.61 19.09
N PHE A 18 -9.71 -7.82 18.79
CA PHE A 18 -8.75 -8.01 17.73
C PHE A 18 -9.46 -7.50 16.47
N VAL A 19 -9.39 -6.20 16.25
CA VAL A 19 -9.45 -5.66 14.91
C VAL A 19 -8.23 -6.28 14.25
N ASN A 20 -8.44 -7.47 13.69
CA ASN A 20 -7.58 -8.01 12.68
C ASN A 20 -7.54 -6.92 11.61
N ALA A 21 -6.54 -6.03 11.70
CA ALA A 21 -6.06 -5.36 10.52
C ALA A 21 -5.78 -6.53 9.58
N ARG A 22 -6.65 -6.76 8.59
CA ARG A 22 -6.42 -7.77 7.57
C ARG A 22 -5.04 -7.44 7.06
N GLU A 23 -4.09 -8.32 7.41
CA GLU A 23 -2.72 -8.20 6.98
C GLU A 23 -2.74 -8.02 5.47
N LEU A 24 -1.92 -7.13 4.97
CA LEU A 24 -1.77 -7.00 3.53
C LEU A 24 -1.24 -8.33 3.03
N GLU A 25 -1.98 -8.95 2.14
CA GLU A 25 -1.46 -10.07 1.39
C GLU A 25 -0.28 -9.61 0.55
N PRO A 26 0.85 -10.37 0.47
CA PRO A 26 1.96 -10.02 -0.40
C PRO A 26 1.52 -9.78 -1.86
N LEU A 27 2.07 -8.76 -2.50
CA LEU A 27 1.76 -8.48 -3.92
C LEU A 27 2.16 -9.63 -4.84
N ALA A 28 3.21 -10.35 -4.48
CA ALA A 28 3.63 -11.55 -5.21
C ALA A 28 2.51 -12.60 -5.28
N ASP A 29 1.82 -12.85 -4.16
CA ASP A 29 0.70 -13.79 -4.09
C ASP A 29 -0.49 -13.30 -4.92
N PHE A 30 -0.79 -11.99 -4.86
CA PHE A 30 -1.82 -11.40 -5.71
C PHE A 30 -1.52 -11.60 -7.19
N VAL A 31 -0.30 -11.29 -7.63
CA VAL A 31 0.13 -11.44 -9.03
C VAL A 31 0.09 -12.90 -9.47
N HIS A 32 0.56 -13.81 -8.61
CA HIS A 32 0.56 -15.25 -8.90
C HIS A 32 -0.86 -15.80 -9.10
N ARG A 33 -1.81 -15.38 -8.28
CA ARG A 33 -3.22 -15.81 -8.39
C ARG A 33 -3.98 -15.15 -9.54
N ASN A 34 -3.50 -14.02 -10.02
CA ASN A 34 -4.13 -13.23 -11.08
C ASN A 34 -3.17 -13.01 -12.26
N PRO A 35 -2.73 -14.07 -12.98
CA PRO A 35 -1.69 -13.94 -14.03
C PRO A 35 -2.10 -13.01 -15.19
N GLN A 36 -3.40 -12.75 -15.34
CA GLN A 36 -3.93 -11.85 -16.36
C GLN A 36 -4.22 -10.43 -15.83
N PHE A 37 -3.76 -10.07 -14.63
CA PHE A 37 -4.09 -8.79 -14.00
C PHE A 37 -3.74 -7.57 -14.88
N MET A 38 -2.72 -7.67 -15.72
CA MET A 38 -2.32 -6.61 -16.65
C MET A 38 -3.37 -6.31 -17.73
N THR A 39 -4.22 -7.27 -18.04
CA THR A 39 -5.31 -7.12 -19.02
C THR A 39 -6.64 -6.76 -18.38
N GLN A 40 -6.74 -6.82 -17.06
CA GLN A 40 -7.92 -6.50 -16.28
C GLN A 40 -7.75 -5.15 -15.60
N LEU A 41 -8.49 -4.15 -16.04
CA LEU A 41 -8.37 -2.76 -15.54
C LEU A 41 -8.52 -2.67 -14.02
N LYS A 42 -9.42 -3.45 -13.41
CA LYS A 42 -9.64 -3.46 -11.96
C LYS A 42 -8.41 -3.95 -11.20
N ASP A 43 -7.80 -5.02 -11.66
CA ASP A 43 -6.66 -5.64 -10.99
C ASP A 43 -5.39 -4.80 -11.23
N SER A 44 -5.22 -4.25 -12.42
CA SER A 44 -4.20 -3.25 -12.72
C SER A 44 -4.34 -2.03 -11.82
N GLN A 45 -5.57 -1.52 -11.63
CA GLN A 45 -5.84 -0.39 -10.75
C GLN A 45 -5.48 -0.69 -9.30
N MET A 46 -5.76 -1.89 -8.83
CA MET A 46 -5.41 -2.32 -7.47
C MET A 46 -3.90 -2.33 -7.26
N LEU A 47 -3.14 -2.96 -8.17
CA LEU A 47 -1.68 -3.02 -8.07
C LEU A 47 -1.05 -1.63 -8.13
N VAL A 48 -1.47 -0.79 -9.08
CA VAL A 48 -0.96 0.58 -9.22
C VAL A 48 -1.24 1.42 -7.98
N SER A 49 -2.46 1.32 -7.41
CA SER A 49 -2.81 2.05 -6.20
C SER A 49 -1.98 1.59 -5.01
N ARG A 50 -1.69 0.29 -4.92
CA ARG A 50 -0.90 -0.29 -3.85
C ARG A 50 0.58 0.09 -3.97
N CYS A 51 1.17 0.02 -5.17
CA CYS A 51 2.55 0.47 -5.40
C CYS A 51 2.72 1.97 -5.16
N SER A 52 1.78 2.80 -5.63
CA SER A 52 1.80 4.24 -5.34
C SER A 52 1.80 4.50 -3.83
N ALA A 53 0.93 3.82 -3.09
CA ALA A 53 0.84 3.93 -1.64
C ALA A 53 2.13 3.52 -0.93
N LEU A 54 2.75 2.41 -1.35
CA LEU A 54 4.01 1.92 -0.79
C LEU A 54 5.13 2.95 -0.97
N TYR A 55 5.33 3.45 -2.19
CA TYR A 55 6.38 4.43 -2.46
C TYR A 55 6.18 5.75 -1.70
N VAL A 56 4.93 6.24 -1.59
CA VAL A 56 4.61 7.42 -0.77
C VAL A 56 4.99 7.19 0.69
N VAL A 57 4.58 6.08 1.26
CA VAL A 57 4.86 5.77 2.68
C VAL A 57 6.35 5.66 2.93
N LEU A 58 7.09 4.98 2.06
CA LEU A 58 8.53 4.83 2.22
C LEU A 58 9.28 6.16 2.09
N SER A 59 8.92 6.99 1.11
CA SER A 59 9.54 8.32 0.94
C SER A 59 9.31 9.20 2.17
N VAL A 60 8.10 9.21 2.72
CA VAL A 60 7.77 9.96 3.94
C VAL A 60 8.55 9.43 5.14
N ARG A 61 8.60 8.11 5.34
CA ARG A 61 9.30 7.49 6.47
C ARG A 61 10.80 7.75 6.44
N LEU A 62 11.43 7.59 5.28
CA LEU A 62 12.87 7.90 5.15
C LEU A 62 13.17 9.36 5.43
N ASN A 63 12.32 10.27 4.99
CA ASN A 63 12.46 11.69 5.28
C ASN A 63 12.29 11.99 6.78
N GLU A 64 11.29 11.39 7.45
CA GLU A 64 11.07 11.51 8.91
C GLU A 64 12.28 10.99 9.71
N MET A 65 12.92 9.93 9.25
CA MET A 65 14.08 9.31 9.91
C MET A 65 15.36 10.11 9.75
N GLN A 66 15.34 11.24 9.04
CA GLN A 66 16.53 12.07 8.76
C GLN A 66 17.71 11.24 8.21
N TYR A 67 17.43 10.31 7.33
CA TYR A 67 18.45 9.52 6.64
C TYR A 67 19.31 10.45 5.78
N LYS A 68 20.27 11.13 6.48
CA LYS A 68 21.15 12.12 5.89
C LYS A 68 22.27 11.40 5.18
N LYS A 69 22.50 11.78 3.95
CA LYS A 69 23.66 11.56 3.10
C LYS A 69 23.51 10.59 1.93
N ASP A 70 23.00 9.36 2.17
CA ASP A 70 22.70 8.43 1.07
C ASP A 70 21.16 8.29 0.86
N GLY A 71 20.38 8.90 1.74
CA GLY A 71 18.93 8.84 1.72
C GLY A 71 18.26 9.79 0.73
N ASP A 72 18.89 10.91 0.39
CA ASP A 72 18.29 11.92 -0.49
C ASP A 72 18.05 11.36 -1.90
N ASP A 73 19.00 10.60 -2.44
CA ASP A 73 18.84 9.94 -3.74
C ASP A 73 17.77 8.86 -3.71
N LEU A 74 17.71 8.08 -2.62
CA LEU A 74 16.67 7.06 -2.43
C LEU A 74 15.29 7.70 -2.28
N ILE A 75 15.18 8.75 -1.47
CA ILE A 75 13.92 9.50 -1.30
C ILE A 75 13.47 10.09 -2.64
N ALA A 76 14.38 10.70 -3.41
CA ALA A 76 14.07 11.22 -4.73
C ALA A 76 13.62 10.13 -5.70
N HIS A 77 14.27 8.96 -5.67
CA HIS A 77 13.87 7.79 -6.47
C HIS A 77 12.47 7.32 -6.11
N LEU A 78 12.19 7.12 -4.83
CA LEU A 78 10.87 6.68 -4.34
C LEU A 78 9.78 7.69 -4.65
N THR A 79 10.06 8.98 -4.52
CA THR A 79 9.13 10.06 -4.87
C THR A 79 8.79 10.01 -6.36
N LYS A 80 9.79 9.92 -7.23
CA LYS A 80 9.59 9.83 -8.68
C LYS A 80 8.85 8.55 -9.09
N ALA A 81 9.11 7.43 -8.43
CA ALA A 81 8.38 6.19 -8.64
C ALA A 81 6.91 6.35 -8.22
N SER A 82 6.65 6.97 -7.08
CA SER A 82 5.30 7.29 -6.60
C SER A 82 4.52 8.13 -7.61
N GLU A 83 5.12 9.19 -8.14
CA GLU A 83 4.49 10.05 -9.17
C GLU A 83 4.14 9.26 -10.43
N SER A 84 5.01 8.36 -10.86
CA SER A 84 4.78 7.51 -12.03
C SER A 84 3.60 6.56 -11.82
N TYR A 85 3.49 5.98 -10.64
CA TYR A 85 2.36 5.13 -10.27
C TYR A 85 1.06 5.92 -10.09
N GLU A 86 1.13 7.12 -9.54
CA GLU A 86 -0.04 8.00 -9.43
C GLU A 86 -0.58 8.40 -10.80
N LEU A 87 0.30 8.73 -11.75
CA LEU A 87 -0.10 8.96 -13.13
C LEU A 87 -0.76 7.71 -13.75
N GLY A 88 -0.20 6.53 -13.50
CA GLY A 88 -0.78 5.25 -13.91
C GLY A 88 -2.18 5.04 -13.32
N ARG A 89 -2.36 5.32 -12.04
CA ARG A 89 -3.63 5.23 -11.33
C ARG A 89 -4.70 6.15 -11.97
N LEU A 90 -4.36 7.41 -12.18
CA LEU A 90 -5.27 8.37 -12.77
C LEU A 90 -5.66 7.99 -14.20
N THR A 91 -4.70 7.51 -14.98
CA THR A 91 -4.92 7.08 -16.35
C THR A 91 -5.83 5.84 -16.43
N LEU A 92 -5.61 4.85 -15.57
CA LEU A 92 -6.46 3.66 -15.49
C LEU A 92 -7.87 4.00 -14.98
N SER A 93 -7.99 4.94 -14.03
CA SER A 93 -9.29 5.41 -13.54
C SER A 93 -10.12 6.01 -14.69
N LYS A 94 -9.51 6.87 -15.52
CA LYS A 94 -10.17 7.44 -16.68
C LYS A 94 -10.54 6.38 -17.72
N ALA A 95 -9.63 5.45 -18.02
CA ALA A 95 -9.88 4.38 -18.99
C ALA A 95 -10.98 3.42 -18.52
N GLY A 96 -11.01 3.08 -17.25
CA GLY A 96 -12.01 2.19 -16.64
C GLY A 96 -13.31 2.89 -16.24
N LYS A 97 -13.41 4.19 -16.41
CA LYS A 97 -14.53 5.03 -15.93
C LYS A 97 -14.78 4.85 -14.43
N TYR A 98 -13.73 4.59 -13.67
CA TYR A 98 -13.82 4.55 -12.22
C TYR A 98 -13.88 5.96 -11.66
N ASP A 99 -14.69 6.16 -10.64
CA ASP A 99 -14.72 7.44 -9.95
C ASP A 99 -13.40 7.67 -9.19
N GLU A 100 -12.85 8.87 -9.32
CA GLU A 100 -11.58 9.22 -8.68
C GLU A 100 -11.62 9.10 -7.14
N PRO A 101 -12.71 9.50 -6.45
CA PRO A 101 -12.82 9.30 -5.01
C PRO A 101 -12.61 7.86 -4.56
N SER A 102 -13.22 6.88 -5.21
CA SER A 102 -13.07 5.46 -4.86
C SER A 102 -11.66 4.94 -5.07
N THR A 103 -11.01 5.32 -6.18
CA THR A 103 -9.63 4.90 -6.43
C THR A 103 -8.63 5.57 -5.49
N ARG A 104 -8.88 6.83 -5.10
CA ARG A 104 -8.10 7.54 -4.09
C ARG A 104 -8.31 6.97 -2.70
N PHE A 105 -9.52 6.54 -2.38
CA PHE A 105 -9.81 5.86 -1.12
C PHE A 105 -9.01 4.56 -1.01
N LEU A 106 -8.98 3.75 -2.07
CA LEU A 106 -8.19 2.51 -2.11
C LEU A 106 -6.70 2.78 -1.86
N GLN A 107 -6.13 3.78 -2.52
CA GLN A 107 -4.74 4.19 -2.31
C GLN A 107 -4.47 4.61 -0.85
N LYS A 108 -5.38 5.41 -0.27
CA LYS A 108 -5.26 5.84 1.14
C LYS A 108 -5.34 4.68 2.12
N ASP A 109 -6.20 3.69 1.85
CA ASP A 109 -6.30 2.49 2.68
C ASP A 109 -4.99 1.69 2.68
N PHE A 110 -4.39 1.48 1.49
CA PHE A 110 -3.08 0.86 1.40
C PHE A 110 -1.98 1.68 2.08
N ALA A 111 -1.97 3.00 1.90
CA ALA A 111 -0.99 3.87 2.57
C ALA A 111 -1.10 3.77 4.09
N LYS A 112 -2.30 3.71 4.65
CA LYS A 112 -2.52 3.50 6.08
C LYS A 112 -1.96 2.15 6.55
N LYS A 113 -2.21 1.08 5.79
CA LYS A 113 -1.72 -0.26 6.13
C LYS A 113 -0.19 -0.32 6.10
N TYR A 114 0.44 0.15 5.03
CA TYR A 114 1.91 0.24 4.96
C TYR A 114 2.51 1.13 6.04
N SER A 115 1.87 2.25 6.35
CA SER A 115 2.33 3.13 7.44
C SER A 115 2.31 2.41 8.79
N ASN A 116 1.30 1.59 9.06
CA ASN A 116 1.22 0.81 10.29
C ASN A 116 2.31 -0.28 10.33
N ILE A 117 2.54 -0.98 9.21
CA ILE A 117 3.58 -2.01 9.09
C ILE A 117 4.96 -1.40 9.31
N THR A 118 5.31 -0.34 8.58
CA THR A 118 6.61 0.32 8.69
C THR A 118 6.85 0.89 10.09
N LEU A 119 5.81 1.43 10.75
CA LEU A 119 5.91 1.92 12.12
C LEU A 119 6.09 0.78 13.12
N ALA A 120 5.40 -0.35 12.94
CA ALA A 120 5.55 -1.52 13.79
C ALA A 120 6.95 -2.12 13.67
N ASN A 121 7.48 -2.20 12.45
CA ASN A 121 8.82 -2.69 12.17
C ASN A 121 9.88 -1.78 12.78
N TRP A 122 9.75 -0.47 12.62
CA TRP A 122 10.63 0.51 13.24
C TRP A 122 10.70 0.36 14.77
N LYS A 123 9.54 0.19 15.43
CA LYS A 123 9.49 0.00 16.89
C LYS A 123 10.13 -1.29 17.38
N LYS A 124 10.34 -2.26 16.51
CA LYS A 124 11.00 -3.54 16.82
C LYS A 124 12.49 -3.55 16.49
N ASP A 125 13.08 -2.39 16.19
CA ASP A 125 14.48 -2.23 15.74
C ASP A 125 14.86 -3.04 14.49
N ARG A 126 13.86 -3.37 13.66
CA ARG A 126 14.07 -4.17 12.45
C ARG A 126 14.23 -3.34 11.17
N GLY A 127 14.07 -2.03 11.29
CA GLY A 127 14.04 -1.14 10.13
C GLY A 127 12.69 -1.13 9.44
N ILE A 128 12.54 -0.28 8.41
CA ILE A 128 11.28 -0.15 7.67
C ILE A 128 11.14 -1.16 6.53
N PHE A 129 12.26 -1.77 6.10
CA PHE A 129 12.36 -2.70 4.98
C PHE A 129 12.36 -4.14 5.50
N GLU A 130 11.23 -4.66 5.94
CA GLU A 130 11.04 -6.07 6.26
C GLU A 130 10.35 -6.82 5.13
N ASP A 131 10.27 -8.15 5.26
CA ASP A 131 9.88 -9.11 4.24
C ASP A 131 8.76 -8.63 3.30
N LEU A 132 7.58 -8.30 3.84
CA LEU A 132 6.46 -7.83 3.02
C LEU A 132 6.78 -6.55 2.24
N ILE A 133 7.49 -5.61 2.85
CA ILE A 133 7.86 -4.34 2.20
C ILE A 133 8.83 -4.60 1.04
N ASN A 134 9.84 -5.44 1.26
CA ASN A 134 10.83 -5.80 0.25
C ASN A 134 10.21 -6.61 -0.90
N GLU A 135 9.33 -7.57 -0.58
CA GLU A 135 8.61 -8.36 -1.59
C GLU A 135 7.70 -7.48 -2.44
N ASP A 136 6.93 -6.61 -1.81
CA ASP A 136 6.03 -5.70 -2.53
C ASP A 136 6.81 -4.66 -3.36
N LEU A 137 7.95 -4.14 -2.85
CA LEU A 137 8.83 -3.26 -3.61
C LEU A 137 9.34 -3.94 -4.88
N LYS A 138 9.81 -5.17 -4.76
CA LYS A 138 10.29 -5.94 -5.91
C LYS A 138 9.22 -6.09 -6.98
N VAL A 139 8.00 -6.46 -6.60
CA VAL A 139 6.89 -6.52 -7.55
C VAL A 139 6.62 -5.16 -8.19
N CYS A 140 6.61 -4.08 -7.39
CA CYS A 140 6.39 -2.74 -7.92
C CYS A 140 7.49 -2.31 -8.90
N GLU A 141 8.76 -2.63 -8.61
CA GLU A 141 9.89 -2.35 -9.51
C GLU A 141 9.78 -3.13 -10.83
N ASP A 142 9.46 -4.42 -10.77
CA ASP A 142 9.31 -5.28 -11.93
C ASP A 142 8.21 -4.78 -12.89
N TYR A 143 7.13 -4.22 -12.36
CA TYR A 143 6.00 -3.73 -13.15
C TYR A 143 6.03 -2.24 -13.50
N ALA A 144 6.91 -1.44 -12.90
CA ALA A 144 7.03 -0.01 -13.17
C ALA A 144 7.21 0.33 -14.66
N PRO A 145 8.07 -0.35 -15.44
CA PRO A 145 8.22 -0.07 -16.87
C PRO A 145 6.94 -0.29 -17.67
N HIS A 146 6.16 -1.32 -17.30
CA HIS A 146 4.90 -1.66 -17.95
C HIS A 146 3.85 -0.58 -17.75
N TYR A 147 3.69 -0.09 -16.52
CA TYR A 147 2.73 0.97 -16.20
C TYR A 147 3.11 2.32 -16.79
N LYS A 148 4.40 2.63 -16.85
CA LYS A 148 4.88 3.83 -17.52
C LYS A 148 4.52 3.83 -19.01
N LYS A 149 4.71 2.69 -19.68
CA LYS A 149 4.32 2.51 -21.09
C LYS A 149 2.81 2.56 -21.29
N LEU A 150 2.04 1.90 -20.39
CA LEU A 150 0.58 1.91 -20.41
C LEU A 150 0.04 3.33 -20.22
N ALA A 151 0.52 4.05 -19.21
CA ALA A 151 0.11 5.43 -18.95
C ALA A 151 0.41 6.34 -20.14
N HIS A 152 1.59 6.21 -20.76
CA HIS A 152 1.95 6.97 -21.95
C HIS A 152 1.02 6.68 -23.14
N ASN A 153 0.71 5.41 -23.39
CA ASN A 153 -0.19 5.00 -24.47
C ASN A 153 -1.62 5.50 -24.24
N LEU A 154 -2.15 5.32 -23.05
CA LEU A 154 -3.50 5.77 -22.68
C LEU A 154 -3.63 7.29 -22.70
N ALA A 155 -2.61 8.03 -22.28
CA ALA A 155 -2.61 9.49 -22.36
C ALA A 155 -2.77 10.00 -23.81
N LYS A 156 -2.21 9.29 -24.80
CA LYS A 156 -2.40 9.60 -26.22
C LYS A 156 -3.84 9.37 -26.70
N TYR A 157 -4.55 8.42 -26.12
CA TYR A 157 -5.95 8.13 -26.46
C TYR A 157 -6.92 9.09 -25.78
N ILE A 158 -6.61 9.56 -24.58
CA ILE A 158 -7.48 10.46 -23.79
C ILE A 158 -7.31 11.92 -24.22
N GLY A 159 -6.16 12.28 -24.80
CA GLY A 159 -5.86 13.62 -25.30
C GLY A 159 -6.33 13.89 -26.75
N ARG A 160 -7.03 12.92 -27.35
CA ARG A 160 -7.71 13.05 -28.64
C ARG A 160 -9.21 13.08 -28.43
#